data_eecb7571dfd594eedd2bfb9f7f572be5
#
_entry.id   eecb7571dfd594eedd2bfb9f7f572be5
#
_cell.length_a   1.000
_cell.length_b   1.000
_cell.length_c   1.000
_cell.angle_alpha   90.00
_cell.angle_beta   90.00
_cell.angle_gamma   90.00
#
_symmetry.space_group_name_H-M   'P 1'
#
loop_
_entity.id
_entity.type
_entity.pdbx_description
1 polymer ?
#
loop_
_entity_poly.entity_id
_entity_poly.type
_entity_poly.pdbx_seq_one_letter_code
_entity_poly.pdbx_strand_id
1 'polypeptide(L)'
;MNEYAEYFSLIRANDFEGAKAYLAVNPAAANARDNTGVPAVLRAMQTGDDDFCRWIIEQSLSKLNETDPDGATALHYAAAKGSPELLRYLVERVGWDPLRGDCKGRTPYGIAHMAGNAAGEAYFA
;
A
#
# COMPACT_ATOMS: atom_id res chain seq x y z
N MET A 1 22.09 -3.42 5.13
CA MET A 1 21.18 -3.34 6.29
C MET A 1 20.13 -2.26 6.02
N ASN A 2 18.86 -2.55 6.31
CA ASN A 2 17.79 -1.56 6.12
C ASN A 2 17.79 -0.59 7.30
N GLU A 3 17.92 0.70 7.00
CA GLU A 3 17.96 1.75 8.00
C GLU A 3 16.67 1.83 8.83
N TYR A 4 15.53 1.46 8.24
CA TYR A 4 14.22 1.55 8.89
C TYR A 4 13.59 0.17 9.12
N ALA A 5 14.41 -0.84 9.37
CA ALA A 5 13.94 -2.22 9.54
C ALA A 5 12.89 -2.34 10.66
N GLU A 6 13.04 -1.57 11.74
CA GLU A 6 12.08 -1.58 12.84
C GLU A 6 10.70 -1.13 12.40
N TYR A 7 10.63 -0.09 11.57
CA TYR A 7 9.36 0.41 11.04
C TYR A 7 8.63 -0.68 10.25
N PHE A 8 9.36 -1.37 9.36
CA PHE A 8 8.78 -2.45 8.58
C PHE A 8 8.33 -3.62 9.46
N SER A 9 9.06 -3.91 10.53
CA SER A 9 8.66 -4.95 11.48
C SER A 9 7.37 -4.60 12.19
N LEU A 10 7.20 -3.33 12.58
CA LEU A 10 5.97 -2.86 13.21
C LEU A 10 4.77 -3.00 12.26
N ILE A 11 4.96 -2.66 10.99
CA ILE A 11 3.91 -2.81 9.99
C ILE A 11 3.52 -4.28 9.84
N ARG A 12 4.50 -5.18 9.69
CA ARG A 12 4.24 -6.61 9.54
C ARG A 12 3.53 -7.22 10.74
N ALA A 13 3.81 -6.70 11.93
CA ALA A 13 3.18 -7.16 13.16
C ALA A 13 1.80 -6.56 13.38
N ASN A 14 1.34 -5.68 12.49
CA ASN A 14 0.09 -4.92 12.64
C ASN A 14 0.08 -4.04 13.89
N ASP A 15 1.27 -3.61 14.33
CA ASP A 15 1.41 -2.66 15.43
C ASP A 15 1.30 -1.24 14.88
N PHE A 16 0.08 -0.83 14.57
CA PHE A 16 -0.16 0.44 13.89
C PHE A 16 0.18 1.63 14.79
N GLU A 17 -0.10 1.54 16.08
CA GLU A 17 0.26 2.61 17.01
C GLU A 17 1.78 2.75 17.13
N GLY A 18 2.49 1.64 17.19
CA GLY A 18 3.95 1.65 17.19
C GLY A 18 4.52 2.23 15.91
N ALA A 19 3.93 1.86 14.75
CA ALA A 19 4.36 2.38 13.47
C ALA A 19 4.16 3.89 13.37
N LYS A 20 3.01 4.39 13.83
CA LYS A 20 2.73 5.83 13.85
C LYS A 20 3.70 6.58 14.77
N ALA A 21 3.96 6.03 15.95
CA ALA A 21 4.91 6.63 16.90
C ALA A 21 6.33 6.67 16.30
N TYR A 22 6.73 5.61 15.61
CA TYR A 22 8.03 5.56 14.95
C TYR A 22 8.16 6.66 13.89
N LEU A 23 7.12 6.86 13.07
CA LEU A 23 7.12 7.89 12.04
C LEU A 23 7.17 9.30 12.63
N ALA A 24 6.58 9.52 13.80
CA ALA A 24 6.62 10.83 14.45
C ALA A 24 8.06 11.25 14.76
N VAL A 25 8.93 10.27 15.08
CA VAL A 25 10.35 10.52 15.40
C VAL A 25 11.23 10.43 14.14
N ASN A 26 10.83 9.60 13.17
CA ASN A 26 11.61 9.32 11.96
C ASN A 26 10.74 9.56 10.71
N PRO A 27 10.40 10.82 10.38
CA PRO A 27 9.46 11.09 9.28
C PRO A 27 9.92 10.56 7.92
N ALA A 28 11.23 10.48 7.69
CA ALA A 28 11.76 9.99 6.41
C ALA A 28 11.43 8.51 6.18
N ALA A 29 11.09 7.76 7.23
CA ALA A 29 10.73 6.34 7.10
C ALA A 29 9.45 6.15 6.26
N ALA A 30 8.58 7.16 6.18
CA ALA A 30 7.36 7.08 5.37
C ALA A 30 7.65 6.80 3.90
N ASN A 31 8.82 7.24 3.41
CA ASN A 31 9.21 7.08 2.01
C ASN A 31 10.30 6.02 1.82
N ALA A 32 10.59 5.23 2.85
CA ALA A 32 11.65 4.23 2.80
C ALA A 32 11.20 2.98 2.04
N ARG A 33 12.19 2.24 1.52
CA ARG A 33 11.98 0.92 0.94
C ARG A 33 12.59 -0.13 1.86
N ASP A 34 12.01 -1.33 1.89
CA ASP A 34 12.60 -2.42 2.65
C ASP A 34 13.78 -3.04 1.87
N ASN A 35 14.39 -4.07 2.44
CA ASN A 35 15.57 -4.70 1.83
C ASN A 35 15.24 -5.51 0.57
N THR A 36 13.96 -5.67 0.22
CA THR A 36 13.53 -6.27 -1.04
C THR A 36 13.09 -5.21 -2.07
N GLY A 37 13.22 -3.93 -1.72
CA GLY A 37 12.91 -2.83 -2.62
C GLY A 37 11.46 -2.41 -2.62
N VAL A 38 10.64 -2.88 -1.68
CA VAL A 38 9.22 -2.53 -1.61
C VAL A 38 9.03 -1.30 -0.71
N PRO A 39 8.38 -0.24 -1.23
CA PRO A 39 8.11 0.95 -0.41
C PRO A 39 7.23 0.66 0.80
N ALA A 40 7.45 1.42 1.87
CA ALA A 40 6.68 1.26 3.10
C ALA A 40 5.18 1.46 2.88
N VAL A 41 4.78 2.38 2.00
CA VAL A 41 3.36 2.60 1.70
C VAL A 41 2.72 1.34 1.12
N LEU A 42 3.45 0.59 0.28
CA LEU A 42 2.94 -0.65 -0.29
C LEU A 42 2.81 -1.74 0.78
N ARG A 43 3.80 -1.83 1.68
CA ARG A 43 3.71 -2.77 2.80
C ARG A 43 2.51 -2.45 3.71
N ALA A 44 2.22 -1.17 3.91
CA ALA A 44 1.05 -0.76 4.68
C ALA A 44 -0.25 -1.24 4.01
N MET A 45 -0.33 -1.16 2.68
CA MET A 45 -1.51 -1.65 1.96
C MET A 45 -1.72 -3.15 2.16
N GLN A 46 -0.66 -3.93 2.33
CA GLN A 46 -0.75 -5.38 2.57
C GLN A 46 -1.43 -5.73 3.88
N THR A 47 -1.48 -4.81 4.85
CA THR A 47 -2.11 -5.09 6.14
C THR A 47 -3.63 -5.22 6.02
N GLY A 48 -4.22 -4.56 5.02
CA GLY A 48 -5.66 -4.54 4.85
C GLY A 48 -6.42 -3.67 5.84
N ASP A 49 -5.73 -2.91 6.69
CA ASP A 49 -6.36 -2.02 7.65
C ASP A 49 -6.62 -0.66 7.01
N ASP A 50 -7.90 -0.32 6.82
CA ASP A 50 -8.29 0.89 6.09
C ASP A 50 -7.78 2.16 6.77
N ASP A 51 -7.91 2.26 8.08
CA ASP A 51 -7.53 3.47 8.82
C ASP A 51 -6.02 3.69 8.74
N PHE A 52 -5.24 2.64 8.94
CA PHE A 52 -3.78 2.73 8.85
C PHE A 52 -3.34 3.04 7.42
N CYS A 53 -3.96 2.41 6.44
CA CYS A 53 -3.64 2.66 5.04
C CYS A 53 -3.88 4.12 4.66
N ARG A 54 -5.02 4.67 5.06
CA ARG A 54 -5.31 6.10 4.81
C ARG A 54 -4.33 7.00 5.52
N TRP A 55 -4.01 6.68 6.76
CA TRP A 55 -3.06 7.47 7.53
C TRP A 55 -1.69 7.50 6.87
N ILE A 56 -1.19 6.34 6.46
CA ILE A 56 0.14 6.26 5.85
C ILE A 56 0.19 6.96 4.49
N ILE A 57 -0.90 6.92 3.73
CA ILE A 57 -1.00 7.61 2.44
C ILE A 57 -0.86 9.12 2.66
N GLU A 58 -1.51 9.66 3.68
CA GLU A 58 -1.42 11.08 4.00
C GLU A 58 0.00 11.49 4.38
N GLN A 59 0.76 10.60 5.02
CA GLN A 59 2.15 10.87 5.40
C GLN A 59 3.11 10.79 4.20
N SER A 60 2.71 10.12 3.12
CA SER A 60 3.60 9.78 2.01
C SER A 60 3.19 10.44 0.70
N LEU A 61 2.46 11.55 0.74
CA LEU A 61 1.87 12.17 -0.45
C LEU A 61 2.87 12.39 -1.58
N SER A 62 4.09 12.78 -1.26
CA SER A 62 5.11 13.08 -2.28
C SER A 62 5.66 11.83 -2.97
N LYS A 63 5.36 10.62 -2.45
CA LYS A 63 5.92 9.36 -2.95
C LYS A 63 4.87 8.33 -3.33
N LEU A 64 3.65 8.77 -3.58
CA LEU A 64 2.55 7.85 -3.88
C LEU A 64 2.69 7.13 -5.23
N ASN A 65 3.53 7.64 -6.12
CA ASN A 65 3.74 7.02 -7.44
C ASN A 65 4.77 5.90 -7.42
N GLU A 66 5.35 5.59 -6.28
CA GLU A 66 6.36 4.55 -6.21
C GLU A 66 5.74 3.16 -6.41
N THR A 67 6.53 2.28 -7.02
CA THR A 67 6.13 0.90 -7.26
C THR A 67 7.15 -0.04 -6.61
N ASP A 68 6.77 -1.31 -6.50
CA ASP A 68 7.74 -2.34 -6.12
C ASP A 68 8.62 -2.70 -7.34
N PRO A 69 9.61 -3.59 -7.18
CA PRO A 69 10.48 -3.97 -8.31
C PRO A 69 9.74 -4.57 -9.50
N ASP A 70 8.53 -5.08 -9.30
CA ASP A 70 7.71 -5.66 -10.37
C ASP A 70 6.75 -4.64 -11.01
N GLY A 71 6.84 -3.38 -10.62
CA GLY A 71 5.99 -2.34 -11.17
C GLY A 71 4.60 -2.27 -10.56
N ALA A 72 4.34 -3.02 -9.48
CA ALA A 72 3.05 -2.97 -8.80
C ALA A 72 2.93 -1.69 -7.98
N THR A 73 1.75 -1.06 -8.03
CA THR A 73 1.47 0.18 -7.31
C THR A 73 0.80 -0.13 -5.97
N ALA A 74 0.60 0.92 -5.16
CA ALA A 74 -0.15 0.76 -3.93
C ALA A 74 -1.59 0.30 -4.18
N LEU A 75 -2.19 0.69 -5.31
CA LEU A 75 -3.52 0.22 -5.66
C LEU A 75 -3.53 -1.29 -5.91
N HIS A 76 -2.48 -1.83 -6.54
CA HIS A 76 -2.33 -3.29 -6.70
C HIS A 76 -2.30 -3.98 -5.33
N TYR A 77 -1.50 -3.47 -4.40
CA TYR A 77 -1.38 -4.05 -3.07
C TYR A 77 -2.69 -3.96 -2.29
N ALA A 78 -3.36 -2.80 -2.36
CA ALA A 78 -4.65 -2.62 -1.69
C ALA A 78 -5.73 -3.52 -2.29
N ALA A 79 -5.68 -3.80 -3.58
CA ALA A 79 -6.66 -4.64 -4.25
C ALA A 79 -6.70 -6.07 -3.69
N ALA A 80 -5.57 -6.56 -3.15
CA ALA A 80 -5.51 -7.91 -2.60
C ALA A 80 -6.34 -8.08 -1.33
N LYS A 81 -6.42 -7.03 -0.49
CA LYS A 81 -7.09 -7.14 0.82
C LYS A 81 -7.96 -5.93 1.17
N GLY A 82 -7.87 -4.85 0.42
CA GLY A 82 -8.55 -3.61 0.77
C GLY A 82 -10.06 -3.70 0.64
N SER A 83 -10.75 -2.91 1.48
CA SER A 83 -12.19 -2.75 1.36
C SER A 83 -12.54 -1.90 0.14
N PRO A 84 -13.80 -1.96 -0.35
CA PRO A 84 -14.24 -1.08 -1.42
C PRO A 84 -14.06 0.41 -1.06
N GLU A 85 -14.22 0.77 0.21
CA GLU A 85 -14.04 2.14 0.67
C GLU A 85 -12.60 2.59 0.52
N LEU A 86 -11.63 1.73 0.87
CA LEU A 86 -10.21 2.05 0.69
C LEU A 86 -9.87 2.17 -0.80
N LEU A 87 -10.36 1.25 -1.62
CA LEU A 87 -10.11 1.28 -3.07
C LEU A 87 -10.69 2.55 -3.70
N ARG A 88 -11.89 2.94 -3.30
CA ARG A 88 -12.49 4.19 -3.76
C ARG A 88 -11.65 5.39 -3.36
N TYR A 89 -11.16 5.41 -2.13
CA TYR A 89 -10.30 6.48 -1.65
C TYR A 89 -9.04 6.61 -2.52
N LEU A 90 -8.41 5.49 -2.84
CA LEU A 90 -7.19 5.48 -3.66
C LEU A 90 -7.45 5.92 -5.09
N VAL A 91 -8.57 5.52 -5.67
CA VAL A 91 -8.90 5.88 -7.05
C VAL A 91 -9.42 7.32 -7.15
N GLU A 92 -10.37 7.69 -6.32
CA GLU A 92 -11.09 8.97 -6.46
C GLU A 92 -10.39 10.13 -5.76
N ARG A 93 -9.76 9.88 -4.60
CA ARG A 93 -9.13 10.95 -3.81
C ARG A 93 -7.66 11.10 -4.11
N VAL A 94 -6.95 10.00 -4.26
CA VAL A 94 -5.51 10.01 -4.54
C VAL A 94 -5.26 10.09 -6.04
N GLY A 95 -6.13 9.50 -6.85
CA GLY A 95 -6.07 9.62 -8.29
C GLY A 95 -5.28 8.51 -8.99
N TRP A 96 -5.12 7.35 -8.36
CA TRP A 96 -4.42 6.23 -8.98
C TRP A 96 -5.26 5.59 -10.07
N ASP A 97 -4.60 5.21 -11.17
CA ASP A 97 -5.26 4.63 -12.34
C ASP A 97 -5.58 3.15 -12.07
N PRO A 98 -6.87 2.76 -12.02
CA PRO A 98 -7.24 1.37 -11.77
C PRO A 98 -6.95 0.45 -12.96
N LEU A 99 -6.60 0.99 -14.12
CA LEU A 99 -6.29 0.20 -15.31
C LEU A 99 -4.79 -0.02 -15.52
N ARG A 100 -3.96 0.57 -14.66
CA ARG A 100 -2.51 0.44 -14.79
C ARG A 100 -2.06 -0.98 -14.46
N GLY A 101 -1.32 -1.62 -15.39
CA GLY A 101 -0.73 -2.94 -15.17
C GLY A 101 0.65 -2.85 -14.54
N ASP A 102 1.04 -3.91 -13.83
CA ASP A 102 2.43 -4.08 -13.39
C ASP A 102 3.28 -4.62 -14.56
N CYS A 103 4.54 -5.00 -14.29
CA CYS A 103 5.42 -5.47 -15.37
C CYS A 103 4.95 -6.76 -16.06
N LYS A 104 4.00 -7.47 -15.43
CA LYS A 104 3.38 -8.67 -16.00
C LYS A 104 1.99 -8.39 -16.58
N GLY A 105 1.61 -7.13 -16.65
CA GLY A 105 0.31 -6.72 -17.17
C GLY A 105 -0.86 -6.94 -16.23
N ARG A 106 -0.60 -7.25 -14.96
CA ARG A 106 -1.69 -7.46 -13.98
C ARG A 106 -2.23 -6.11 -13.52
N THR A 107 -3.56 -5.96 -13.61
CA THR A 107 -4.25 -4.76 -13.14
C THR A 107 -4.72 -4.96 -11.70
N PRO A 108 -5.09 -3.89 -10.98
CA PRO A 108 -5.70 -4.04 -9.66
C PRO A 108 -6.91 -4.96 -9.65
N TYR A 109 -7.75 -4.92 -10.68
CA TYR A 109 -8.86 -5.86 -10.83
C TYR A 109 -8.35 -7.31 -10.82
N GLY A 110 -7.33 -7.60 -11.65
CA GLY A 110 -6.76 -8.94 -11.73
C GLY A 110 -6.17 -9.40 -10.40
N ILE A 111 -5.53 -8.49 -9.67
CA ILE A 111 -4.98 -8.82 -8.35
C ILE A 111 -6.11 -9.15 -7.36
N ALA A 112 -7.20 -8.36 -7.34
CA ALA A 112 -8.34 -8.64 -6.47
C ALA A 112 -8.94 -10.01 -6.77
N HIS A 113 -9.08 -10.34 -8.06
CA HIS A 113 -9.59 -11.64 -8.49
C HIS A 113 -8.68 -12.78 -8.02
N MET A 114 -7.38 -12.66 -8.26
CA MET A 114 -6.39 -13.68 -7.89
C MET A 114 -6.29 -13.88 -6.38
N ALA A 115 -6.46 -12.82 -5.62
CA ALA A 115 -6.38 -12.88 -4.16
C ALA A 115 -7.68 -13.35 -3.49
N GLY A 116 -8.76 -13.49 -4.27
CA GLY A 116 -10.05 -13.87 -3.72
C GLY A 116 -10.76 -12.72 -2.99
N ASN A 117 -10.40 -11.48 -3.27
CA ASN A 117 -11.05 -10.31 -2.67
C ASN A 117 -12.31 -9.98 -3.47
N ALA A 118 -13.41 -10.66 -3.16
CA ALA A 118 -14.66 -10.52 -3.92
C ALA A 118 -15.19 -9.07 -3.89
N ALA A 119 -15.10 -8.39 -2.75
CA ALA A 119 -15.57 -7.02 -2.63
C ALA A 119 -14.73 -6.06 -3.48
N GLY A 120 -13.40 -6.26 -3.50
CA GLY A 120 -12.51 -5.46 -4.33
C GLY A 120 -12.74 -5.71 -5.80
N GLU A 121 -12.91 -6.99 -6.17
CA GLU A 121 -13.21 -7.37 -7.56
C GLU A 121 -14.50 -6.69 -8.03
N ALA A 122 -15.54 -6.69 -7.19
CA ALA A 122 -16.81 -6.05 -7.50
C ALA A 122 -16.65 -4.53 -7.67
N TYR A 123 -15.79 -3.90 -6.88
CA TYR A 123 -15.55 -2.47 -7.00
C TYR A 123 -14.96 -2.12 -8.38
N PHE A 124 -14.02 -2.92 -8.87
CA PHE A 124 -13.36 -2.64 -10.15
C PHE A 124 -14.18 -3.05 -11.37
N ALA A 125 -15.18 -3.88 -11.15
CA ALA A 125 -16.00 -4.41 -12.26
C ALA A 125 -16.86 -3.34 -12.95
#